data_0b2eed0b1b17586d13c0a48a9413818c
#
_entry.id   0b2eed0b1b17586d13c0a48a9413818c
#
_cell.length_a   1.000
_cell.length_b   1.000
_cell.length_c   1.000
_cell.angle_alpha   90.00
_cell.angle_beta   90.00
_cell.angle_gamma   90.00
#
_symmetry.space_group_name_H-M   'P 1'
#
loop_
_entity.id
_entity.type
_entity.pdbx_description
1 polymer ?
#
loop_
_entity_poly.entity_id
_entity_poly.type
_entity_poly.pdbx_seq_one_letter_code
_entity_poly.pdbx_strand_id
1 'polypeptide(L)'
;MTTKDKILKTLRENPRTVSELAKEFGLARTAITTQLDRLSSDGLIEKGTMRSSNGAGKPAQEYKTVAGTEDFGSSAYLPFVTTLLEHLPKHLDDKQRKKLLQTVGKDMAEKAGLLIEKNKSKTLEEKIEAAIAVVNELGATAKLIDNENDITVRNVTCPLASAVRTEACVCDAVAAFFQEATGAKTKAACDRGENLVCRYVIKK
;
A
#
# COMPACT_ATOMS: atom_id res chain seq x y z
N MET A 1 -1.44 7.45 -19.31
CA MET A 1 -0.82 8.41 -18.36
C MET A 1 -1.70 9.64 -18.27
N THR A 2 -2.24 9.94 -17.07
CA THR A 2 -3.14 11.07 -16.83
C THR A 2 -2.37 12.40 -16.78
N THR A 3 -3.07 13.53 -16.84
CA THR A 3 -2.44 14.87 -16.64
C THR A 3 -1.77 14.96 -15.25
N LYS A 4 -2.40 14.39 -14.22
CA LYS A 4 -1.84 14.29 -12.87
C LYS A 4 -0.47 13.58 -12.87
N ASP A 5 -0.38 12.42 -13.55
CA ASP A 5 0.86 11.65 -13.62
C ASP A 5 1.97 12.41 -14.36
N LYS A 6 1.61 13.14 -15.44
CA LYS A 6 2.56 13.98 -16.20
C LYS A 6 3.11 15.10 -15.32
N ILE A 7 2.24 15.83 -14.62
CA ILE A 7 2.66 16.90 -13.70
C ILE A 7 3.58 16.36 -12.62
N LEU A 8 3.22 15.24 -11.98
CA LEU A 8 4.06 14.63 -10.95
C LEU A 8 5.44 14.25 -11.49
N LYS A 9 5.49 13.67 -12.70
CA LYS A 9 6.75 13.34 -13.36
C LYS A 9 7.62 14.57 -13.60
N THR A 10 7.05 15.66 -14.14
CA THR A 10 7.78 16.92 -14.34
C THR A 10 8.30 17.50 -13.03
N LEU A 11 7.51 17.46 -11.96
CA LEU A 11 7.91 17.95 -10.65
C LEU A 11 9.01 17.09 -9.98
N ARG A 12 9.13 15.81 -10.35
CA ARG A 12 10.25 14.96 -9.92
C ARG A 12 11.58 15.39 -10.53
N GLU A 13 11.55 15.93 -11.74
CA GLU A 13 12.75 16.42 -12.40
C GLU A 13 13.21 17.75 -11.80
N ASN A 14 12.28 18.69 -11.62
CA ASN A 14 12.58 20.02 -11.04
C ASN A 14 11.31 20.69 -10.49
N PRO A 15 11.42 21.52 -9.44
CA PRO A 15 10.32 22.36 -8.99
C PRO A 15 9.79 23.26 -10.11
N ARG A 16 8.47 23.46 -10.16
CA ARG A 16 7.77 24.27 -11.17
C ARG A 16 6.71 25.15 -10.55
N THR A 17 6.46 26.29 -11.18
CA THR A 17 5.31 27.14 -10.89
C THR A 17 4.08 26.73 -11.70
N VAL A 18 2.88 27.16 -11.25
CA VAL A 18 1.62 26.97 -12.02
C VAL A 18 1.74 27.47 -13.44
N SER A 19 2.42 28.62 -13.66
CA SER A 19 2.54 29.24 -14.99
C SER A 19 3.44 28.43 -15.92
N GLU A 20 4.54 27.86 -15.41
CA GLU A 20 5.43 27.00 -16.17
C GLU A 20 4.73 25.70 -16.58
N LEU A 21 4.04 25.06 -15.67
CA LEU A 21 3.27 23.85 -15.95
C LEU A 21 2.13 24.12 -16.94
N ALA A 22 1.42 25.24 -16.79
CA ALA A 22 0.35 25.63 -17.73
C ALA A 22 0.88 25.83 -19.14
N LYS A 23 2.05 26.48 -19.29
CA LYS A 23 2.71 26.68 -20.57
C LYS A 23 3.20 25.36 -21.17
N GLU A 24 3.85 24.51 -20.35
CA GLU A 24 4.42 23.23 -20.79
C GLU A 24 3.36 22.25 -21.28
N PHE A 25 2.21 22.18 -20.58
CA PHE A 25 1.13 21.27 -20.93
C PHE A 25 0.04 21.87 -21.84
N GLY A 26 0.12 23.14 -22.16
CA GLY A 26 -0.91 23.83 -22.97
C GLY A 26 -2.27 23.88 -22.29
N LEU A 27 -2.31 23.95 -20.95
CA LEU A 27 -3.53 23.92 -20.15
C LEU A 27 -3.78 25.26 -19.44
N ALA A 28 -5.05 25.51 -19.11
CA ALA A 28 -5.42 26.66 -18.28
C ALA A 28 -4.77 26.54 -16.88
N ARG A 29 -4.36 27.69 -16.32
CA ARG A 29 -3.77 27.76 -14.97
C ARG A 29 -4.67 27.16 -13.90
N THR A 30 -5.99 27.36 -14.01
CA THR A 30 -6.99 26.78 -13.10
C THR A 30 -6.99 25.25 -13.14
N ALA A 31 -6.87 24.65 -14.33
CA ALA A 31 -6.77 23.20 -14.47
C ALA A 31 -5.50 22.64 -13.82
N ILE A 32 -4.36 23.32 -13.98
CA ILE A 32 -3.11 22.96 -13.31
C ILE A 32 -3.26 23.08 -11.79
N THR A 33 -3.80 24.19 -11.29
CA THR A 33 -4.02 24.39 -9.84
C THR A 33 -4.85 23.26 -9.25
N THR A 34 -5.96 22.88 -9.91
CA THR A 34 -6.78 21.76 -9.45
C THR A 34 -6.00 20.43 -9.35
N GLN A 35 -5.09 20.17 -10.31
CA GLN A 35 -4.26 18.95 -10.23
C GLN A 35 -3.20 19.04 -9.12
N LEU A 36 -2.60 20.23 -8.93
CA LEU A 36 -1.65 20.45 -7.84
C LEU A 36 -2.31 20.33 -6.46
N ASP A 37 -3.53 20.84 -6.31
CA ASP A 37 -4.30 20.71 -5.05
C ASP A 37 -4.57 19.23 -4.74
N ARG A 38 -4.93 18.43 -5.74
CA ARG A 38 -5.11 16.98 -5.59
C ARG A 38 -3.81 16.28 -5.21
N LEU A 39 -2.72 16.57 -5.91
CA LEU A 39 -1.40 16.00 -5.61
C LEU A 39 -0.93 16.39 -4.20
N SER A 40 -1.21 17.61 -3.77
CA SER A 40 -0.88 18.10 -2.42
C SER A 40 -1.74 17.40 -1.36
N SER A 41 -3.04 17.23 -1.61
CA SER A 41 -3.94 16.48 -0.72
C SER A 41 -3.54 15.01 -0.58
N ASP A 42 -2.99 14.43 -1.64
CA ASP A 42 -2.43 13.07 -1.63
C ASP A 42 -1.05 12.98 -0.96
N GLY A 43 -0.49 14.10 -0.49
CA GLY A 43 0.82 14.17 0.15
C GLY A 43 2.01 13.95 -0.79
N LEU A 44 1.81 14.07 -2.12
CA LEU A 44 2.83 13.78 -3.12
C LEU A 44 3.69 14.97 -3.49
N ILE A 45 3.16 16.18 -3.29
CA ILE A 45 3.85 17.46 -3.53
C ILE A 45 3.63 18.41 -2.38
N GLU A 46 4.55 19.36 -2.26
CA GLU A 46 4.48 20.46 -1.30
C GLU A 46 4.85 21.79 -1.97
N LYS A 47 4.49 22.89 -1.31
CA LYS A 47 4.92 24.23 -1.73
C LYS A 47 6.41 24.37 -1.47
N GLY A 48 7.15 24.72 -2.52
CA GLY A 48 8.57 25.04 -2.47
C GLY A 48 8.81 26.51 -2.15
N THR A 49 9.90 27.06 -2.68
CA THR A 49 10.27 28.48 -2.51
C THR A 49 9.39 29.40 -3.36
N MET A 50 9.31 30.65 -2.93
CA MET A 50 8.74 31.71 -3.77
C MET A 50 9.80 32.17 -4.76
N ARG A 51 9.57 31.95 -6.05
CA ARG A 51 10.50 32.42 -7.09
C ARG A 51 10.21 33.87 -7.41
N SER A 52 11.21 34.77 -7.21
CA SER A 52 11.11 36.14 -7.63
C SER A 52 11.02 36.20 -9.17
N SER A 53 10.11 37.00 -9.69
CA SER A 53 10.13 37.32 -11.13
C SER A 53 11.28 38.31 -11.42
N ASN A 54 12.00 38.07 -12.50
CA ASN A 54 13.04 39.02 -12.97
C ASN A 54 12.44 40.34 -13.51
N GLY A 55 11.38 40.87 -12.85
CA GLY A 55 10.65 42.07 -13.22
C GLY A 55 9.62 42.45 -12.16
N ALA A 56 8.78 43.45 -12.39
CA ALA A 56 7.76 43.98 -11.47
C ALA A 56 6.60 43.06 -11.14
N GLY A 57 6.71 41.75 -11.38
CA GLY A 57 5.66 40.77 -11.12
C GLY A 57 5.65 40.23 -9.70
N LYS A 58 4.48 39.83 -9.18
CA LYS A 58 4.33 39.12 -7.90
C LYS A 58 5.14 37.83 -7.92
N PRO A 59 5.91 37.50 -6.85
CA PRO A 59 6.60 36.22 -6.74
C PRO A 59 5.66 35.04 -6.97
N ALA A 60 6.14 34.02 -7.70
CA ALA A 60 5.36 32.85 -8.03
C ALA A 60 5.70 31.69 -7.10
N GLN A 61 4.69 31.02 -6.58
CA GLN A 61 4.85 29.83 -5.76
C GLN A 61 5.32 28.65 -6.61
N GLU A 62 6.45 28.06 -6.23
CA GLU A 62 6.89 26.77 -6.77
C GLU A 62 6.22 25.60 -6.04
N TYR A 63 6.11 24.49 -6.75
CA TYR A 63 5.72 23.19 -6.21
C TYR A 63 6.85 22.19 -6.46
N LYS A 64 7.09 21.32 -5.51
CA LYS A 64 8.08 20.23 -5.58
C LYS A 64 7.49 18.95 -5.01
N THR A 65 8.08 17.80 -5.33
CA THR A 65 7.69 16.53 -4.75
C THR A 65 8.13 16.42 -3.29
N VAL A 66 7.36 15.69 -2.50
CA VAL A 66 7.74 15.32 -1.13
C VAL A 66 8.75 14.17 -1.20
N ALA A 67 9.83 14.26 -0.42
CA ALA A 67 10.83 13.20 -0.32
C ALA A 67 10.20 11.89 0.18
N GLY A 68 10.64 10.75 -0.37
CA GLY A 68 10.11 9.44 -0.04
C GLY A 68 8.84 9.06 -0.83
N THR A 69 8.44 9.87 -1.83
CA THR A 69 7.30 9.58 -2.72
C THR A 69 7.73 9.25 -4.15
N GLU A 70 9.04 9.01 -4.37
CA GLU A 70 9.65 8.82 -5.69
C GLU A 70 9.05 7.63 -6.44
N ASP A 71 8.63 6.62 -5.73
CA ASP A 71 8.09 5.38 -6.27
C ASP A 71 6.55 5.36 -6.37
N PHE A 72 5.86 6.40 -5.89
CA PHE A 72 4.42 6.47 -5.99
C PHE A 72 3.96 6.37 -7.46
N GLY A 73 3.03 5.43 -7.72
CA GLY A 73 2.57 5.13 -9.07
C GLY A 73 3.58 4.35 -9.94
N SER A 74 4.67 3.84 -9.34
CA SER A 74 5.60 2.96 -10.04
C SER A 74 4.95 1.61 -10.36
N SER A 75 5.08 1.16 -11.60
CA SER A 75 4.71 -0.20 -12.03
C SER A 75 5.84 -1.22 -11.81
N ALA A 76 6.98 -0.81 -11.25
CA ALA A 76 8.15 -1.68 -11.11
C ALA A 76 8.02 -2.69 -9.95
N TYR A 77 7.25 -2.36 -8.90
CA TYR A 77 7.14 -3.22 -7.72
C TYR A 77 6.56 -4.60 -8.03
N LEU A 78 5.50 -4.65 -8.83
CA LEU A 78 4.87 -5.93 -9.15
C LEU A 78 5.81 -6.89 -9.87
N PRO A 79 6.46 -6.54 -11.01
CA PRO A 79 7.42 -7.42 -11.65
C PRO A 79 8.63 -7.73 -10.77
N PHE A 80 9.13 -6.77 -9.99
CA PHE A 80 10.24 -7.01 -9.07
C PHE A 80 9.89 -8.05 -8.01
N VAL A 81 8.74 -7.88 -7.33
CA VAL A 81 8.30 -8.81 -6.26
C VAL A 81 7.99 -10.20 -6.83
N THR A 82 7.28 -10.29 -7.97
CA THR A 82 6.97 -11.60 -8.57
C THR A 82 8.25 -12.33 -9.00
N THR A 83 9.19 -11.63 -9.63
CA THR A 83 10.50 -12.23 -10.00
C THR A 83 11.27 -12.67 -8.75
N LEU A 84 11.28 -11.86 -7.68
CA LEU A 84 11.92 -12.25 -6.42
C LEU A 84 11.29 -13.54 -5.86
N LEU A 85 9.96 -13.63 -5.84
CA LEU A 85 9.23 -14.80 -5.36
C LEU A 85 9.52 -16.05 -6.21
N GLU A 86 9.66 -15.94 -7.54
CA GLU A 86 10.05 -17.03 -8.44
C GLU A 86 11.44 -17.58 -8.14
N HIS A 87 12.32 -16.77 -7.58
CA HIS A 87 13.66 -17.19 -7.20
C HIS A 87 13.73 -17.86 -5.82
N LEU A 88 12.76 -17.61 -4.92
CA LEU A 88 12.78 -18.19 -3.57
C LEU A 88 12.91 -19.73 -3.57
N PRO A 89 12.14 -20.50 -4.39
CA PRO A 89 12.25 -21.95 -4.41
C PRO A 89 13.62 -22.50 -4.88
N LYS A 90 14.41 -21.67 -5.59
CA LYS A 90 15.75 -22.04 -6.06
C LYS A 90 16.81 -21.96 -4.95
N HIS A 91 16.54 -21.22 -3.89
CA HIS A 91 17.49 -20.92 -2.82
C HIS A 91 17.05 -21.39 -1.45
N LEU A 92 15.74 -21.60 -1.25
CA LEU A 92 15.12 -21.94 0.04
C LEU A 92 14.22 -23.16 -0.11
N ASP A 93 14.25 -24.07 0.86
CA ASP A 93 13.28 -25.13 0.97
C ASP A 93 11.90 -24.62 1.42
N ASP A 94 10.86 -25.46 1.37
CA ASP A 94 9.48 -25.11 1.71
C ASP A 94 9.34 -24.55 3.14
N LYS A 95 10.06 -25.14 4.08
CA LYS A 95 10.02 -24.71 5.48
C LYS A 95 10.67 -23.34 5.67
N GLN A 96 11.78 -23.12 5.00
CA GLN A 96 12.50 -21.83 5.02
C GLN A 96 11.69 -20.72 4.37
N ARG A 97 11.08 -20.98 3.19
CA ARG A 97 10.18 -20.02 2.51
C ARG A 97 9.00 -19.63 3.38
N LYS A 98 8.33 -20.64 3.94
CA LYS A 98 7.19 -20.40 4.83
C LYS A 98 7.60 -19.57 6.04
N LYS A 99 8.71 -19.91 6.70
CA LYS A 99 9.23 -19.15 7.85
C LYS A 99 9.57 -17.71 7.49
N LEU A 100 10.24 -17.50 6.35
CA LEU A 100 10.58 -16.17 5.86
C LEU A 100 9.32 -15.31 5.65
N LEU A 101 8.35 -15.85 4.91
CA LEU A 101 7.12 -15.11 4.59
C LEU A 101 6.24 -14.87 5.83
N GLN A 102 6.24 -15.79 6.79
CA GLN A 102 5.61 -15.55 8.09
C GLN A 102 6.29 -14.41 8.87
N THR A 103 7.63 -14.32 8.83
CA THR A 103 8.34 -13.17 9.42
C THR A 103 7.96 -11.87 8.75
N VAL A 104 7.91 -11.83 7.41
CA VAL A 104 7.44 -10.65 6.66
C VAL A 104 6.03 -10.21 7.11
N GLY A 105 5.11 -11.17 7.26
CA GLY A 105 3.75 -10.85 7.72
C GLY A 105 3.72 -10.23 9.12
N LYS A 106 4.53 -10.74 10.05
CA LYS A 106 4.67 -10.17 11.40
C LYS A 106 5.23 -8.75 11.37
N ASP A 107 6.31 -8.53 10.63
CA ASP A 107 6.94 -7.23 10.50
C ASP A 107 5.98 -6.20 9.87
N MET A 108 5.11 -6.64 8.95
CA MET A 108 4.05 -5.79 8.40
C MET A 108 3.02 -5.39 9.45
N ALA A 109 2.61 -6.29 10.34
CA ALA A 109 1.69 -5.98 11.44
C ALA A 109 2.33 -5.00 12.44
N GLU A 110 3.60 -5.19 12.74
CA GLU A 110 4.36 -4.28 13.60
C GLU A 110 4.44 -2.87 13.01
N LYS A 111 4.83 -2.76 11.73
CA LYS A 111 4.92 -1.47 11.02
C LYS A 111 3.57 -0.76 10.91
N ALA A 112 2.48 -1.52 10.82
CA ALA A 112 1.11 -0.99 10.86
C ALA A 112 0.65 -0.58 12.27
N GLY A 113 1.48 -0.72 13.30
CA GLY A 113 1.14 -0.37 14.69
C GLY A 113 0.14 -1.33 15.36
N LEU A 114 -0.02 -2.54 14.84
CA LEU A 114 -0.98 -3.54 15.30
C LEU A 114 -0.42 -4.49 16.37
N LEU A 115 0.68 -4.13 17.04
CA LEU A 115 1.26 -4.98 18.08
C LEU A 115 0.29 -5.22 19.23
N ILE A 116 0.24 -6.46 19.70
CA ILE A 116 -0.62 -6.93 20.80
C ILE A 116 -0.40 -6.08 22.06
N GLU A 117 0.85 -5.72 22.35
CA GLU A 117 1.21 -4.92 23.55
C GLU A 117 0.54 -3.54 23.56
N LYS A 118 0.38 -2.90 22.40
CA LYS A 118 -0.30 -1.62 22.25
C LYS A 118 -1.83 -1.73 22.28
N ASN A 119 -2.37 -2.93 22.12
CA ASN A 119 -3.80 -3.20 21.98
C ASN A 119 -4.35 -4.15 23.07
N LYS A 120 -3.69 -4.23 24.24
CA LYS A 120 -4.05 -5.17 25.35
C LYS A 120 -5.49 -5.00 25.85
N SER A 121 -6.05 -3.80 25.79
CA SER A 121 -7.41 -3.50 26.27
C SER A 121 -8.51 -3.83 25.26
N LYS A 122 -8.17 -4.18 24.01
CA LYS A 122 -9.15 -4.46 22.94
C LYS A 122 -9.60 -5.90 22.95
N THR A 123 -10.86 -6.14 22.61
CA THR A 123 -11.39 -7.47 22.36
C THR A 123 -10.74 -8.11 21.13
N LEU A 124 -10.94 -9.41 20.93
CA LEU A 124 -10.44 -10.11 19.74
C LEU A 124 -11.05 -9.53 18.47
N GLU A 125 -12.35 -9.26 18.47
CA GLU A 125 -13.09 -8.65 17.36
C GLU A 125 -12.53 -7.27 16.99
N GLU A 126 -12.33 -6.40 17.97
CA GLU A 126 -11.76 -5.05 17.77
C GLU A 126 -10.34 -5.10 17.16
N LYS A 127 -9.54 -6.10 17.56
CA LYS A 127 -8.21 -6.31 16.97
C LYS A 127 -8.31 -6.78 15.52
N ILE A 128 -9.24 -7.70 15.24
CA ILE A 128 -9.49 -8.18 13.87
C ILE A 128 -9.99 -7.04 12.99
N GLU A 129 -10.92 -6.23 13.46
CA GLU A 129 -11.44 -5.09 12.70
C GLU A 129 -10.34 -4.06 12.41
N ALA A 130 -9.47 -3.76 13.36
CA ALA A 130 -8.31 -2.90 13.14
C ALA A 130 -7.36 -3.48 12.07
N ALA A 131 -7.10 -4.79 12.10
CA ALA A 131 -6.27 -5.45 11.10
C ALA A 131 -6.96 -5.47 9.72
N ILE A 132 -8.28 -5.66 9.66
CA ILE A 132 -9.09 -5.56 8.44
C ILE A 132 -9.02 -4.15 7.84
N ALA A 133 -9.10 -3.10 8.66
CA ALA A 133 -8.98 -1.73 8.18
C ALA A 133 -7.65 -1.51 7.45
N VAL A 134 -6.54 -1.95 8.03
CA VAL A 134 -5.21 -1.83 7.40
C VAL A 134 -5.14 -2.58 6.06
N VAL A 135 -5.60 -3.84 5.99
CA VAL A 135 -5.53 -4.58 4.71
C VAL A 135 -6.46 -4.00 3.65
N ASN A 136 -7.58 -3.37 4.06
CA ASN A 136 -8.49 -2.70 3.15
C ASN A 136 -7.90 -1.38 2.61
N GLU A 137 -7.15 -0.63 3.40
CA GLU A 137 -6.36 0.52 2.93
C GLU A 137 -5.31 0.09 1.90
N LEU A 138 -4.78 -1.13 2.00
CA LEU A 138 -3.87 -1.72 1.02
C LEU A 138 -4.59 -2.28 -0.24
N GLY A 139 -5.90 -2.06 -0.37
CA GLY A 139 -6.69 -2.43 -1.55
C GLY A 139 -7.42 -3.77 -1.45
N ALA A 140 -7.54 -4.35 -0.25
CA ALA A 140 -8.40 -5.50 -0.02
C ALA A 140 -9.88 -5.10 0.11
N THR A 141 -10.77 -6.11 0.13
CA THR A 141 -12.19 -5.97 0.50
C THR A 141 -12.53 -7.02 1.58
N ALA A 142 -11.69 -7.03 2.61
CA ALA A 142 -11.80 -8.01 3.69
C ALA A 142 -13.00 -7.71 4.59
N LYS A 143 -13.69 -8.76 5.03
CA LYS A 143 -14.81 -8.71 5.97
C LYS A 143 -14.65 -9.80 7.02
N LEU A 144 -15.12 -9.51 8.21
CA LEU A 144 -15.23 -10.44 9.31
C LEU A 144 -16.50 -11.29 9.14
N ILE A 145 -16.38 -12.59 9.36
CA ILE A 145 -17.48 -13.55 9.46
C ILE A 145 -17.30 -14.26 10.81
N ASP A 146 -18.23 -14.05 11.71
CA ASP A 146 -18.22 -14.69 13.02
C ASP A 146 -18.89 -16.08 12.94
N ASN A 147 -18.21 -17.10 13.41
CA ASN A 147 -18.70 -18.47 13.53
C ASN A 147 -18.67 -18.89 15.02
N GLU A 148 -19.30 -20.01 15.37
CA GLU A 148 -19.40 -20.49 16.75
C GLU A 148 -18.01 -20.64 17.44
N ASN A 149 -17.02 -21.22 16.74
CA ASN A 149 -15.72 -21.60 17.31
C ASN A 149 -14.52 -20.79 16.79
N ASP A 150 -14.73 -19.99 15.76
CA ASP A 150 -13.69 -19.17 15.13
C ASP A 150 -14.25 -17.93 14.48
N ILE A 151 -13.37 -17.05 14.08
CA ILE A 151 -13.69 -15.89 13.25
C ILE A 151 -12.95 -16.05 11.92
N THR A 152 -13.66 -15.95 10.82
CA THR A 152 -13.08 -16.00 9.48
C THR A 152 -12.99 -14.60 8.89
N VAL A 153 -11.79 -14.16 8.54
CA VAL A 153 -11.61 -12.99 7.67
C VAL A 153 -11.66 -13.46 6.22
N ARG A 154 -12.69 -13.04 5.50
CA ARG A 154 -12.89 -13.38 4.08
C ARG A 154 -12.58 -12.15 3.21
N ASN A 155 -11.76 -12.37 2.18
CA ASN A 155 -11.41 -11.33 1.21
C ASN A 155 -11.56 -11.87 -0.22
N VAL A 156 -12.31 -11.16 -1.06
CA VAL A 156 -12.54 -11.53 -2.48
C VAL A 156 -11.68 -10.72 -3.45
N THR A 157 -11.00 -9.69 -2.96
CA THR A 157 -10.10 -8.84 -3.74
C THR A 157 -8.71 -8.85 -3.09
N CYS A 158 -7.89 -9.82 -3.45
CA CYS A 158 -6.55 -9.94 -2.85
C CYS A 158 -5.59 -8.94 -3.51
N PRO A 159 -5.05 -7.95 -2.80
CA PRO A 159 -4.08 -7.01 -3.37
C PRO A 159 -2.74 -7.69 -3.72
N LEU A 160 -2.49 -8.87 -3.15
CA LEU A 160 -1.32 -9.71 -3.41
C LEU A 160 -1.59 -10.86 -4.38
N ALA A 161 -2.66 -10.78 -5.20
CA ALA A 161 -3.09 -11.90 -6.06
C ALA A 161 -1.97 -12.44 -6.95
N SER A 162 -1.21 -11.58 -7.62
CA SER A 162 -0.08 -11.98 -8.46
C SER A 162 1.02 -12.68 -7.65
N ALA A 163 1.37 -12.15 -6.49
CA ALA A 163 2.34 -12.74 -5.59
C ALA A 163 1.90 -14.12 -5.07
N VAL A 164 0.60 -14.28 -4.71
CA VAL A 164 0.01 -15.56 -4.27
C VAL A 164 0.00 -16.60 -5.39
N ARG A 165 -0.21 -16.19 -6.64
CA ARG A 165 -0.16 -17.09 -7.80
C ARG A 165 1.28 -17.55 -8.10
N THR A 166 2.26 -16.71 -7.83
CA THR A 166 3.69 -17.02 -7.99
C THR A 166 4.21 -17.90 -6.85
N GLU A 167 3.90 -17.55 -5.60
CA GLU A 167 4.36 -18.29 -4.41
C GLU A 167 3.22 -18.42 -3.38
N ALA A 168 2.74 -19.64 -3.23
CA ALA A 168 1.58 -19.94 -2.38
C ALA A 168 1.78 -19.60 -0.90
N CYS A 169 3.03 -19.63 -0.40
CA CYS A 169 3.36 -19.27 0.98
C CYS A 169 3.12 -17.77 1.30
N VAL A 170 2.85 -16.92 0.32
CA VAL A 170 2.42 -15.54 0.55
C VAL A 170 1.13 -15.49 1.38
N CYS A 171 0.24 -16.47 1.25
CA CYS A 171 -0.95 -16.57 2.13
C CYS A 171 -0.56 -16.82 3.59
N ASP A 172 0.55 -17.51 3.86
CA ASP A 172 1.06 -17.72 5.23
C ASP A 172 1.60 -16.40 5.83
N ALA A 173 2.12 -15.48 5.00
CA ALA A 173 2.50 -14.15 5.46
C ALA A 173 1.28 -13.36 5.96
N VAL A 174 0.18 -13.37 5.20
CA VAL A 174 -1.06 -12.67 5.62
C VAL A 174 -1.68 -13.34 6.86
N ALA A 175 -1.63 -14.67 6.96
CA ALA A 175 -2.06 -15.36 8.18
C ALA A 175 -1.21 -14.95 9.40
N ALA A 176 0.11 -14.83 9.23
CA ALA A 176 1.03 -14.37 10.27
C ALA A 176 0.79 -12.90 10.66
N PHE A 177 0.43 -12.03 9.69
CA PHE A 177 0.01 -10.67 9.96
C PHE A 177 -1.21 -10.61 10.89
N PHE A 178 -2.28 -11.36 10.60
CA PHE A 178 -3.46 -11.42 11.47
C PHE A 178 -3.13 -12.06 12.83
N GLN A 179 -2.30 -13.10 12.86
CA GLN A 179 -1.88 -13.71 14.11
C GLN A 179 -1.11 -12.73 14.99
N GLU A 180 -0.20 -11.94 14.44
CA GLU A 180 0.57 -10.93 15.18
C GLU A 180 -0.32 -9.79 15.67
N ALA A 181 -1.25 -9.32 14.83
CA ALA A 181 -2.18 -8.26 15.18
C ALA A 181 -3.16 -8.64 16.28
N THR A 182 -3.59 -9.90 16.32
CA THR A 182 -4.65 -10.37 17.23
C THR A 182 -4.14 -11.13 18.46
N GLY A 183 -2.97 -11.76 18.35
CA GLY A 183 -2.47 -12.74 19.33
C GLY A 183 -3.12 -14.11 19.21
N ALA A 184 -4.09 -14.28 18.33
CA ALA A 184 -4.85 -15.52 18.18
C ALA A 184 -4.29 -16.38 17.03
N LYS A 185 -4.29 -17.70 17.24
CA LYS A 185 -3.80 -18.63 16.22
C LYS A 185 -4.60 -18.50 14.92
N THR A 186 -3.91 -18.17 13.84
CA THR A 186 -4.50 -17.91 12.53
C THR A 186 -3.98 -18.89 11.49
N LYS A 187 -4.87 -19.38 10.62
CA LYS A 187 -4.52 -20.25 9.48
C LYS A 187 -5.07 -19.69 8.19
N ALA A 188 -4.27 -19.75 7.12
CA ALA A 188 -4.74 -19.51 5.77
C ALA A 188 -5.56 -20.72 5.28
N ALA A 189 -6.76 -20.46 4.75
CA ALA A 189 -7.67 -21.43 4.12
C ALA A 189 -8.16 -20.86 2.77
N CYS A 190 -7.20 -20.32 1.98
CA CYS A 190 -7.49 -19.63 0.74
C CYS A 190 -7.82 -20.61 -0.40
N ASP A 191 -8.87 -20.28 -1.18
CA ASP A 191 -9.14 -20.90 -2.46
C ASP A 191 -8.31 -20.19 -3.54
N ARG A 192 -7.46 -20.96 -4.23
CA ARG A 192 -6.52 -20.45 -5.24
C ARG A 192 -6.92 -20.83 -6.66
N GLY A 193 -8.19 -21.18 -6.88
CA GLY A 193 -8.76 -21.46 -8.20
C GLY A 193 -8.80 -20.21 -9.10
N GLU A 194 -9.63 -20.25 -10.14
CA GLU A 194 -9.80 -19.11 -11.06
C GLU A 194 -10.12 -17.81 -10.32
N ASN A 195 -11.04 -17.89 -9.36
CA ASN A 195 -11.41 -16.78 -8.49
C ASN A 195 -10.69 -16.94 -7.15
N LEU A 196 -9.62 -16.18 -6.96
CA LEU A 196 -8.87 -16.19 -5.70
C LEU A 196 -9.74 -15.65 -4.55
N VAL A 197 -10.09 -16.52 -3.61
CA VAL A 197 -10.80 -16.14 -2.38
C VAL A 197 -9.90 -16.42 -1.19
N CYS A 198 -9.47 -15.37 -0.52
CA CYS A 198 -8.66 -15.48 0.68
C CYS A 198 -9.56 -15.67 1.91
N ARG A 199 -9.21 -16.66 2.73
CA ARG A 199 -9.84 -16.91 4.03
C ARG A 199 -8.75 -17.11 5.07
N TYR A 200 -8.88 -16.41 6.19
CA TYR A 200 -8.00 -16.53 7.33
C TYR A 200 -8.85 -16.88 8.54
N VAL A 201 -8.67 -18.09 9.05
CA VAL A 201 -9.44 -18.65 10.18
C VAL A 201 -8.66 -18.35 11.45
N ILE A 202 -9.25 -17.56 12.35
CA ILE A 202 -8.72 -17.08 13.61
C ILE A 202 -9.46 -17.80 14.73
N LYS A 203 -8.74 -18.51 15.59
CA LYS A 203 -9.36 -19.21 16.73
C LYS A 203 -9.78 -18.21 17.80
N LYS A 204 -11.00 -18.41 18.32
CA LYS A 204 -11.46 -17.75 19.55
C LYS A 204 -10.75 -18.26 20.78
#